data_abe9c0027206761701209b15caca8e48
#
_entry.id   abe9c0027206761701209b15caca8e48
#
_cell.length_a   1.000
_cell.length_b   1.000
_cell.length_c   1.000
_cell.angle_alpha   90.00
_cell.angle_beta   90.00
_cell.angle_gamma   90.00
#
_symmetry.space_group_name_H-M   'P 1'
#
loop_
_entity.id
_entity.type
_entity.pdbx_description
1 polymer ?
#
loop_
_entity_poly.entity_id
_entity_poly.type
_entity_poly.pdbx_seq_one_letter_code
_entity_poly.pdbx_strand_id
1 'polypeptide(L)'
;MKSRVFWSFLSFGFGFLLLVNMFSCRTGGDFLGERCYVFENQTDYKSYFIRIDSVGKSNAKGRLYLVDENLTMIAQPFTAVLGKRKCEVFLSDTIPFVLKIKKVKDDRAEGYYTEFSHKKKFVVYPYKTDDCQMFNIGRYRDEIFDVERIPNVSYAKVKGFWTSIPDDTIDVVNIMKLGFVNSLKKKDLNLDMDIYIPKEDTLEKRPLMMFIHGGAFFIGDKATVPYQKWCNHFASLGYVCVSINYRMGFRANSKAIQRTAYQATQDAHAAMRYLLSKQEIYRIDPDYLFVGGASAGAITAINLAYMRNENRPEASYESFLMEDLGDIEASGNNYKEDFEIKAVANLWGSVYDLDILENSDASIISFHGDEDVVLPYRYGYPFRALGEFQKVFFDEMYGSYLIDKKARELGIRSKLHTFYGEGHTLHFDENRKLNDNFYTIQNEIVDFFYEELNPYPAYIIQDKVEPQLFTIDTSDVAMADWNVVGGVSIEESTGSVRAAWFDDESYHELRVSGCYKNGIGFEDIFVLKNVKKNEGNTYE
;
A
#
# COMPACT_ATOMS: atom_id res chain seq x y z
N MET A 1 -14.07 -38.36 4.76
CA MET A 1 -15.17 -37.40 4.79
C MET A 1 -14.84 -36.31 3.80
N LYS A 2 -15.76 -35.95 2.93
CA LYS A 2 -15.50 -35.04 1.83
C LYS A 2 -15.94 -33.66 2.27
N SER A 3 -14.99 -32.80 2.67
CA SER A 3 -15.31 -31.38 2.71
C SER A 3 -15.61 -30.95 1.26
N ARG A 4 -16.80 -30.53 1.00
CA ARG A 4 -17.16 -29.90 -0.25
C ARG A 4 -17.13 -28.42 0.01
N VAL A 5 -16.05 -27.74 -0.34
CA VAL A 5 -16.13 -26.31 -0.62
C VAL A 5 -16.96 -26.19 -1.86
N PHE A 6 -18.17 -25.79 -1.68
CA PHE A 6 -19.08 -25.50 -2.75
C PHE A 6 -18.99 -24.01 -3.03
N TRP A 7 -18.28 -23.66 -4.04
CA TRP A 7 -18.34 -22.34 -4.63
C TRP A 7 -19.55 -22.32 -5.54
N SER A 8 -20.57 -21.58 -5.15
CA SER A 8 -21.86 -21.57 -5.85
C SER A 8 -21.84 -20.92 -7.24
N PHE A 9 -20.67 -20.52 -7.74
CA PHE A 9 -20.50 -19.96 -9.08
C PHE A 9 -19.61 -20.82 -9.96
N LEU A 10 -20.06 -22.01 -10.23
CA LEU A 10 -19.47 -22.90 -11.18
C LEU A 10 -20.20 -22.80 -12.52
N SER A 11 -19.79 -21.90 -13.39
CA SER A 11 -19.96 -22.17 -14.81
C SER A 11 -18.77 -22.98 -15.27
N PHE A 12 -19.02 -24.24 -15.30
CA PHE A 12 -18.16 -25.37 -15.48
C PHE A 12 -17.31 -25.35 -16.74
N GLY A 13 -16.13 -25.82 -16.67
CA GLY A 13 -15.39 -26.48 -17.73
C GLY A 13 -14.02 -25.90 -18.08
N PHE A 14 -13.79 -24.60 -17.99
CA PHE A 14 -12.58 -24.01 -18.54
C PHE A 14 -11.34 -24.06 -17.63
N GLY A 15 -11.47 -23.88 -16.33
CA GLY A 15 -10.33 -23.90 -15.42
C GLY A 15 -9.79 -25.31 -15.19
N PHE A 16 -10.66 -26.31 -15.15
CA PHE A 16 -10.26 -27.71 -15.04
C PHE A 16 -9.59 -28.23 -16.31
N LEU A 17 -10.09 -27.79 -17.47
CA LEU A 17 -9.44 -28.07 -18.76
C LEU A 17 -7.98 -27.56 -18.76
N LEU A 18 -7.64 -26.60 -17.94
CA LEU A 18 -6.28 -26.05 -17.90
C LEU A 18 -5.32 -26.86 -17.04
N LEU A 19 -5.75 -27.35 -15.88
CA LEU A 19 -4.97 -28.37 -15.18
C LEU A 19 -4.82 -29.62 -16.05
N VAL A 20 -5.88 -30.03 -16.76
CA VAL A 20 -5.83 -31.14 -17.72
C VAL A 20 -4.95 -30.78 -18.92
N ASN A 21 -5.03 -29.57 -19.46
CA ASN A 21 -4.18 -29.12 -20.57
C ASN A 21 -2.73 -28.88 -20.17
N MET A 22 -2.46 -28.49 -18.91
CA MET A 22 -1.10 -28.51 -18.35
C MET A 22 -0.48 -29.92 -18.40
N PHE A 23 -1.31 -30.98 -18.35
CA PHE A 23 -0.90 -32.38 -18.41
C PHE A 23 -1.06 -33.03 -19.77
N SER A 24 -1.86 -32.46 -20.69
CA SER A 24 -2.09 -32.98 -22.03
C SER A 24 -1.36 -32.17 -23.07
N CYS A 25 -0.04 -32.13 -23.12
CA CYS A 25 0.78 -31.50 -24.16
C CYS A 25 0.06 -31.25 -25.49
N ARG A 26 -0.77 -30.22 -25.61
CA ARG A 26 -1.22 -29.67 -26.90
C ARG A 26 -1.14 -28.16 -26.81
N THR A 27 -0.21 -27.60 -27.56
CA THR A 27 -0.08 -26.23 -28.07
C THR A 27 -1.17 -25.27 -27.61
N GLY A 28 -0.90 -24.52 -26.54
CA GLY A 28 -1.86 -23.57 -26.03
C GLY A 28 -1.33 -22.16 -26.04
N GLY A 29 -1.33 -21.50 -27.22
CA GLY A 29 -1.11 -20.07 -27.33
C GLY A 29 -2.25 -19.19 -26.82
N ASP A 30 -3.42 -19.78 -26.49
CA ASP A 30 -4.66 -19.03 -26.23
C ASP A 30 -5.10 -19.02 -24.74
N PHE A 31 -4.20 -19.34 -23.81
CA PHE A 31 -4.52 -19.46 -22.39
C PHE A 31 -3.75 -18.50 -21.48
N LEU A 32 -3.48 -17.32 -21.95
CA LEU A 32 -2.87 -16.24 -21.18
C LEU A 32 -3.97 -15.37 -20.54
N GLY A 33 -4.54 -15.85 -19.48
CA GLY A 33 -5.42 -15.09 -18.61
C GLY A 33 -5.05 -15.34 -17.15
N GLU A 34 -5.24 -14.36 -16.28
CA GLU A 34 -5.12 -14.55 -14.85
C GLU A 34 -6.03 -15.69 -14.40
N ARG A 35 -5.47 -16.65 -13.68
CA ARG A 35 -6.24 -17.83 -13.23
C ARG A 35 -5.93 -18.14 -11.80
N CYS A 36 -6.99 -18.28 -11.04
CA CYS A 36 -6.94 -18.60 -9.63
C CYS A 36 -7.41 -20.03 -9.38
N TYR A 37 -6.85 -20.63 -8.36
CA TYR A 37 -7.23 -21.96 -7.89
C TYR A 37 -7.29 -21.93 -6.38
N VAL A 38 -8.35 -22.49 -5.80
CA VAL A 38 -8.44 -22.75 -4.37
C VAL A 38 -7.93 -24.16 -4.12
N PHE A 39 -7.10 -24.31 -3.11
CA PHE A 39 -6.68 -25.64 -2.72
C PHE A 39 -6.86 -25.85 -1.22
N GLU A 40 -7.45 -26.98 -0.87
CA GLU A 40 -7.75 -27.34 0.48
C GLU A 40 -6.79 -28.38 1.03
N ASN A 41 -6.36 -28.13 2.24
CA ASN A 41 -5.71 -29.13 3.04
C ASN A 41 -6.74 -29.84 3.92
N GLN A 42 -6.96 -31.13 3.67
CA GLN A 42 -7.91 -31.95 4.43
C GLN A 42 -7.49 -32.23 5.88
N THR A 43 -6.29 -31.82 6.31
CA THR A 43 -5.78 -32.11 7.65
C THR A 43 -5.75 -30.93 8.59
N ASP A 44 -5.51 -29.73 8.08
CA ASP A 44 -5.26 -28.54 8.92
C ASP A 44 -6.29 -27.43 8.68
N TYR A 45 -7.26 -27.64 7.80
CA TYR A 45 -8.31 -26.67 7.41
C TYR A 45 -7.76 -25.32 6.94
N LYS A 46 -6.54 -25.30 6.41
CA LYS A 46 -5.94 -24.11 5.80
C LYS A 46 -6.32 -24.05 4.34
N SER A 47 -6.94 -22.95 3.93
CA SER A 47 -7.20 -22.65 2.53
C SER A 47 -6.02 -21.90 1.93
N TYR A 48 -5.68 -22.25 0.72
CA TYR A 48 -4.62 -21.60 -0.03
C TYR A 48 -5.19 -21.19 -1.39
N PHE A 49 -4.81 -20.03 -1.88
CA PHE A 49 -5.15 -19.59 -3.22
C PHE A 49 -3.92 -19.63 -4.08
N ILE A 50 -4.04 -20.17 -5.29
CA ILE A 50 -2.97 -20.20 -6.28
C ILE A 50 -3.41 -19.34 -7.46
N ARG A 51 -2.68 -18.29 -7.74
CA ARG A 51 -2.82 -17.50 -8.96
C ARG A 51 -1.70 -17.88 -9.93
N ILE A 52 -2.03 -18.15 -11.19
CA ILE A 52 -1.05 -18.44 -12.22
C ILE A 52 -0.95 -17.22 -13.15
N ASP A 53 0.18 -16.54 -13.11
CA ASP A 53 0.43 -15.32 -13.89
C ASP A 53 0.87 -15.66 -15.33
N SER A 54 1.61 -16.75 -15.52
CA SER A 54 2.05 -17.17 -16.86
C SER A 54 2.29 -18.67 -16.97
N VAL A 55 2.00 -19.22 -18.15
CA VAL A 55 2.21 -20.63 -18.49
C VAL A 55 3.07 -20.74 -19.74
N GLY A 56 4.25 -21.38 -19.62
CA GLY A 56 5.12 -21.76 -20.73
C GLY A 56 4.95 -23.23 -21.12
N LYS A 57 5.77 -23.70 -22.05
CA LYS A 57 5.70 -25.12 -22.54
C LYS A 57 5.97 -26.15 -21.45
N SER A 58 6.82 -25.85 -20.50
CA SER A 58 7.26 -26.75 -19.41
C SER A 58 7.32 -26.12 -18.05
N ASN A 59 6.93 -24.86 -17.92
CA ASN A 59 6.95 -24.11 -16.66
C ASN A 59 5.74 -23.19 -16.55
N ALA A 60 5.43 -22.80 -15.32
CA ALA A 60 4.49 -21.74 -15.00
C ALA A 60 5.08 -20.87 -13.90
N LYS A 61 4.61 -19.63 -13.82
CA LYS A 61 4.89 -18.72 -12.70
C LYS A 61 3.58 -18.23 -12.11
N GLY A 62 3.58 -17.96 -10.83
CA GLY A 62 2.39 -17.49 -10.16
C GLY A 62 2.66 -17.13 -8.71
N ARG A 63 1.61 -16.93 -7.96
CA ARG A 63 1.64 -16.61 -6.52
C ARG A 63 0.79 -17.60 -5.75
N LEU A 64 1.31 -18.04 -4.62
CA LEU A 64 0.58 -18.78 -3.61
C LEU A 64 0.25 -17.82 -2.47
N TYR A 65 -1.02 -17.70 -2.17
CA TYR A 65 -1.50 -16.89 -1.05
C TYR A 65 -1.79 -17.81 0.13
N LEU A 66 -1.14 -17.54 1.25
CA LEU A 66 -1.34 -18.22 2.53
C LEU A 66 -2.20 -17.32 3.40
N VAL A 67 -3.25 -17.89 3.97
CA VAL A 67 -4.04 -17.22 5.02
C VAL A 67 -3.50 -17.68 6.36
N ASP A 68 -2.95 -16.78 7.15
CA ASP A 68 -2.45 -17.07 8.50
C ASP A 68 -3.58 -17.08 9.55
N GLU A 69 -3.20 -17.34 10.81
CA GLU A 69 -4.14 -17.39 11.94
C GLU A 69 -4.80 -16.03 12.25
N ASN A 70 -4.24 -14.94 11.73
CA ASN A 70 -4.77 -13.58 11.86
C ASN A 70 -5.53 -13.13 10.62
N LEU A 71 -5.86 -14.04 9.71
CA LEU A 71 -6.49 -13.77 8.40
C LEU A 71 -5.63 -12.88 7.47
N THR A 72 -4.34 -12.76 7.76
CA THR A 72 -3.40 -12.04 6.89
C THR A 72 -3.03 -12.94 5.71
N MET A 73 -3.23 -12.43 4.50
CA MET A 73 -2.80 -13.12 3.30
C MET A 73 -1.34 -12.78 2.97
N ILE A 74 -0.49 -13.79 2.98
CA ILE A 74 0.92 -13.67 2.60
C ILE A 74 1.06 -14.21 1.19
N ALA A 75 1.35 -13.34 0.23
CA ALA A 75 1.64 -13.73 -1.14
C ALA A 75 3.08 -14.25 -1.26
N GLN A 76 3.23 -15.46 -1.79
CA GLN A 76 4.54 -16.03 -2.09
C GLN A 76 4.67 -16.34 -3.57
N PRO A 77 5.61 -15.72 -4.31
CA PRO A 77 5.85 -16.04 -5.68
C PRO A 77 6.34 -17.48 -5.83
N PHE A 78 5.91 -18.16 -6.86
CA PHE A 78 6.38 -19.50 -7.17
C PHE A 78 6.76 -19.68 -8.63
N THR A 79 7.60 -20.66 -8.88
CA THR A 79 7.81 -21.24 -10.20
C THR A 79 7.36 -22.69 -10.18
N ALA A 80 6.72 -23.15 -11.26
CA ALA A 80 6.30 -24.54 -11.38
C ALA A 80 6.93 -25.20 -12.60
N VAL A 81 7.32 -26.45 -12.46
CA VAL A 81 7.74 -27.30 -13.56
C VAL A 81 6.60 -28.23 -13.94
N LEU A 82 6.19 -28.15 -15.20
CA LEU A 82 5.07 -28.89 -15.77
C LEU A 82 5.55 -30.16 -16.44
N GLY A 83 5.08 -31.30 -15.97
CA GLY A 83 5.34 -32.62 -16.57
C GLY A 83 4.05 -33.32 -16.98
N LYS A 84 4.16 -34.39 -17.76
CA LYS A 84 2.99 -35.13 -18.32
C LYS A 84 1.94 -35.59 -17.30
N ARG A 85 2.29 -35.74 -16.03
CA ARG A 85 1.40 -36.11 -14.91
C ARG A 85 1.85 -35.50 -13.57
N LYS A 86 2.63 -34.42 -13.63
CA LYS A 86 3.26 -33.87 -12.43
C LYS A 86 3.42 -32.35 -12.60
N CYS A 87 2.94 -31.62 -11.64
CA CYS A 87 3.25 -30.20 -11.51
C CYS A 87 4.04 -30.05 -10.20
N GLU A 88 5.25 -29.56 -10.27
CA GLU A 88 6.07 -29.27 -9.09
C GLU A 88 6.16 -27.77 -8.94
N VAL A 89 5.59 -27.25 -7.86
CA VAL A 89 5.59 -25.84 -7.50
C VAL A 89 6.73 -25.61 -6.52
N PHE A 90 7.60 -24.67 -6.83
CA PHE A 90 8.71 -24.26 -5.97
C PHE A 90 8.42 -22.85 -5.47
N LEU A 91 8.15 -22.73 -4.19
CA LEU A 91 8.17 -21.45 -3.49
C LEU A 91 9.62 -21.03 -3.29
N SER A 92 9.88 -19.73 -3.12
CA SER A 92 11.23 -19.19 -2.94
C SER A 92 12.07 -19.99 -1.93
N ASP A 93 13.39 -19.89 -2.02
CA ASP A 93 14.42 -20.73 -1.38
C ASP A 93 14.26 -21.06 0.11
N THR A 94 13.31 -20.48 0.81
CA THR A 94 13.12 -20.64 2.26
C THR A 94 12.05 -21.64 2.66
N ILE A 95 11.10 -21.98 1.77
CA ILE A 95 10.02 -22.92 2.09
C ILE A 95 9.89 -24.00 0.99
N PRO A 96 10.32 -25.24 1.23
CA PRO A 96 10.13 -26.31 0.28
C PRO A 96 8.68 -26.76 0.25
N PHE A 97 7.88 -26.16 -0.62
CA PHE A 97 6.50 -26.54 -0.85
C PHE A 97 6.40 -27.23 -2.22
N VAL A 98 6.19 -28.52 -2.23
CA VAL A 98 6.12 -29.29 -3.47
C VAL A 98 4.74 -29.89 -3.64
N LEU A 99 4.00 -29.42 -4.62
CA LEU A 99 2.70 -29.95 -5.04
C LEU A 99 2.87 -31.10 -6.05
N LYS A 100 2.28 -32.25 -5.76
CA LYS A 100 2.24 -33.40 -6.69
C LYS A 100 0.81 -33.81 -6.97
N ILE A 101 0.31 -33.45 -8.14
CA ILE A 101 -1.01 -33.85 -8.61
C ILE A 101 -0.95 -35.31 -9.06
N LYS A 102 -1.82 -36.15 -8.54
CA LYS A 102 -1.88 -37.59 -8.87
C LYS A 102 -3.06 -37.98 -9.74
N LYS A 103 -4.17 -37.31 -9.57
CA LYS A 103 -5.42 -37.65 -10.23
C LYS A 103 -6.16 -36.38 -10.61
N VAL A 104 -6.64 -36.36 -11.83
CA VAL A 104 -7.48 -35.29 -12.35
C VAL A 104 -8.84 -35.89 -12.66
N LYS A 105 -9.90 -35.26 -12.19
CA LYS A 105 -11.30 -35.52 -12.48
C LYS A 105 -11.90 -34.30 -13.18
N ASP A 106 -13.11 -34.44 -13.69
CA ASP A 106 -13.74 -33.39 -14.50
C ASP A 106 -13.91 -32.04 -13.77
N ASP A 107 -14.03 -32.07 -12.44
CA ASP A 107 -14.31 -30.93 -11.59
C ASP A 107 -13.19 -30.57 -10.59
N ARG A 108 -12.15 -31.41 -10.49
CA ARG A 108 -11.10 -31.23 -9.48
C ARG A 108 -9.84 -32.03 -9.75
N ALA A 109 -8.73 -31.62 -9.14
CA ALA A 109 -7.50 -32.41 -9.08
C ALA A 109 -7.16 -32.80 -7.64
N GLU A 110 -6.70 -34.05 -7.45
CA GLU A 110 -6.30 -34.59 -6.16
C GLU A 110 -4.81 -34.89 -6.14
N GLY A 111 -4.13 -34.60 -5.03
CA GLY A 111 -2.70 -34.83 -4.93
C GLY A 111 -2.16 -34.77 -3.52
N TYR A 112 -0.86 -34.54 -3.43
CA TYR A 112 -0.15 -34.36 -2.16
C TYR A 112 0.76 -33.16 -2.27
N TYR A 113 0.84 -32.40 -1.21
CA TYR A 113 1.93 -31.46 -1.02
C TYR A 113 2.85 -31.90 0.12
N THR A 114 4.06 -31.41 0.10
CA THR A 114 5.05 -31.67 1.13
C THR A 114 5.47 -30.34 1.73
N GLU A 115 5.24 -30.18 3.01
CA GLU A 115 5.65 -29.03 3.80
C GLU A 115 6.53 -29.55 4.94
N PHE A 116 7.75 -29.03 5.08
CA PHE A 116 8.71 -29.44 6.13
C PHE A 116 8.84 -30.97 6.29
N SER A 117 9.00 -31.71 5.19
CA SER A 117 9.06 -33.20 5.17
C SER A 117 7.74 -33.94 5.44
N HIS A 118 6.67 -33.27 5.80
CA HIS A 118 5.37 -33.90 6.00
C HIS A 118 4.56 -33.90 4.70
N LYS A 119 4.04 -35.07 4.34
CA LYS A 119 3.24 -35.27 3.14
C LYS A 119 1.76 -35.17 3.49
N LYS A 120 1.10 -34.15 2.97
CA LYS A 120 -0.32 -33.89 3.19
C LYS A 120 -1.12 -34.05 1.91
N LYS A 121 -2.39 -34.49 2.01
CA LYS A 121 -3.29 -34.59 0.87
C LYS A 121 -3.94 -33.24 0.58
N PHE A 122 -4.19 -32.96 -0.69
CA PHE A 122 -4.95 -31.79 -1.10
C PHE A 122 -5.94 -32.11 -2.21
N VAL A 123 -6.92 -31.23 -2.35
CA VAL A 123 -7.85 -31.17 -3.47
C VAL A 123 -7.84 -29.74 -4.02
N VAL A 124 -7.69 -29.61 -5.33
CA VAL A 124 -7.67 -28.31 -6.02
C VAL A 124 -8.94 -28.19 -6.84
N TYR A 125 -9.59 -27.05 -6.71
CA TYR A 125 -10.75 -26.64 -7.50
C TYR A 125 -10.37 -25.47 -8.40
N PRO A 126 -10.74 -25.50 -9.70
CA PRO A 126 -10.52 -24.36 -10.57
C PRO A 126 -11.44 -23.20 -10.17
N TYR A 127 -10.91 -21.99 -10.24
CA TYR A 127 -11.61 -20.76 -9.92
C TYR A 127 -11.63 -19.85 -11.14
N LYS A 128 -12.75 -19.20 -11.45
CA LYS A 128 -12.83 -18.31 -12.60
C LYS A 128 -12.14 -16.98 -12.36
N THR A 129 -11.54 -16.43 -13.39
CA THR A 129 -10.87 -15.13 -13.39
C THR A 129 -11.79 -13.98 -13.00
N ASP A 130 -13.06 -14.03 -13.41
CA ASP A 130 -14.04 -13.01 -13.07
C ASP A 130 -14.32 -12.97 -11.56
N ASP A 131 -14.25 -14.11 -10.91
CA ASP A 131 -14.44 -14.24 -9.47
C ASP A 131 -13.18 -13.82 -8.68
N CYS A 132 -11.98 -13.95 -9.27
CA CYS A 132 -10.75 -13.46 -8.65
C CYS A 132 -10.70 -11.92 -8.56
N GLN A 133 -11.40 -11.22 -9.43
CA GLN A 133 -11.51 -9.76 -9.35
C GLN A 133 -12.36 -9.32 -8.17
N MET A 134 -13.33 -10.13 -7.73
CA MET A 134 -14.15 -9.85 -6.56
C MET A 134 -13.33 -9.72 -5.28
N PHE A 135 -12.29 -10.55 -5.13
CA PHE A 135 -11.54 -10.59 -3.88
C PHE A 135 -10.31 -9.69 -3.86
N ASN A 136 -9.88 -9.11 -4.97
CA ASN A 136 -8.67 -8.28 -5.07
C ASN A 136 -7.56 -8.70 -4.08
N ILE A 137 -7.34 -10.03 -4.00
CA ILE A 137 -6.36 -10.62 -3.10
C ILE A 137 -4.99 -10.03 -3.44
N GLY A 138 -4.35 -9.44 -2.44
CA GLY A 138 -3.09 -8.73 -2.64
C GLY A 138 -3.22 -7.25 -3.03
N ARG A 139 -4.44 -6.70 -3.21
CA ARG A 139 -4.61 -5.26 -3.43
C ARG A 139 -3.94 -4.48 -2.32
N TYR A 140 -3.23 -3.42 -2.69
CA TYR A 140 -2.41 -2.56 -1.83
C TYR A 140 -1.14 -3.21 -1.25
N ARG A 141 -0.85 -4.48 -1.59
CA ARG A 141 0.38 -5.19 -1.21
C ARG A 141 1.15 -5.74 -2.40
N ASP A 142 0.44 -6.25 -3.40
CA ASP A 142 1.02 -6.88 -4.59
C ASP A 142 0.85 -5.99 -5.82
N GLU A 143 1.82 -6.02 -6.73
CA GLU A 143 1.73 -5.36 -8.03
C GLU A 143 0.74 -6.13 -8.92
N ILE A 144 -0.52 -5.71 -8.93
CA ILE A 144 -1.62 -6.36 -9.64
C ILE A 144 -2.15 -5.55 -10.83
N PHE A 145 -1.73 -4.28 -10.97
CA PHE A 145 -2.17 -3.40 -12.05
C PHE A 145 -1.01 -2.95 -12.93
N ASP A 146 -1.26 -2.84 -14.23
CA ASP A 146 -0.49 -1.97 -15.10
C ASP A 146 -0.73 -0.51 -14.72
N VAL A 147 0.23 0.36 -14.98
CA VAL A 147 0.17 1.76 -14.57
C VAL A 147 0.10 2.69 -15.77
N GLU A 148 -0.83 3.64 -15.71
CA GLU A 148 -0.89 4.78 -16.61
C GLU A 148 -0.29 6.01 -15.93
N ARG A 149 0.65 6.70 -16.59
CA ARG A 149 1.22 7.97 -16.12
C ARG A 149 0.65 9.13 -16.90
N ILE A 150 0.12 10.13 -16.20
CA ILE A 150 -0.35 11.41 -16.73
C ILE A 150 0.67 12.48 -16.31
N PRO A 151 1.61 12.87 -17.17
CA PRO A 151 2.68 13.79 -16.81
C PRO A 151 2.24 15.25 -16.85
N ASN A 152 2.91 16.09 -16.04
CA ASN A 152 2.85 17.56 -16.10
C ASN A 152 1.44 18.14 -15.94
N VAL A 153 0.65 17.60 -15.02
CA VAL A 153 -0.67 18.15 -14.68
C VAL A 153 -0.47 19.41 -13.84
N SER A 154 -0.85 20.57 -14.37
CA SER A 154 -0.73 21.84 -13.65
C SER A 154 -1.78 21.96 -12.56
N TYR A 155 -1.36 22.14 -11.31
CA TYR A 155 -2.25 22.25 -10.15
C TYR A 155 -2.32 23.66 -9.56
N ALA A 156 -1.32 24.52 -9.85
CA ALA A 156 -1.29 25.88 -9.32
C ALA A 156 -0.44 26.84 -10.19
N LYS A 157 -0.69 28.15 -9.99
CA LYS A 157 0.15 29.23 -10.53
C LYS A 157 0.57 30.15 -9.40
N VAL A 158 1.87 30.38 -9.27
CA VAL A 158 2.44 31.12 -8.14
C VAL A 158 3.62 31.99 -8.57
N LYS A 159 4.01 32.94 -7.72
CA LYS A 159 5.28 33.65 -7.86
C LYS A 159 6.37 32.97 -7.05
N GLY A 160 7.51 32.72 -7.66
CA GLY A 160 8.65 32.07 -7.04
C GLY A 160 9.92 32.19 -7.86
N PHE A 161 10.96 31.49 -7.47
CA PHE A 161 12.23 31.51 -8.20
C PHE A 161 12.27 30.43 -9.28
N TRP A 162 12.04 29.15 -8.90
CA TRP A 162 11.94 27.98 -9.80
C TRP A 162 11.19 26.83 -9.13
N THR A 163 10.93 25.76 -9.89
CA THR A 163 10.19 24.57 -9.44
C THR A 163 10.94 23.26 -9.70
N SER A 164 11.98 23.29 -10.51
CA SER A 164 12.72 22.10 -10.93
C SER A 164 14.16 22.47 -11.26
N ILE A 165 15.10 21.76 -10.68
CA ILE A 165 16.51 21.65 -11.06
C ILE A 165 16.87 20.18 -10.79
N PRO A 166 16.86 19.29 -11.81
CA PRO A 166 17.21 17.90 -11.65
C PRO A 166 18.63 17.76 -11.07
N ASP A 167 18.79 16.91 -10.05
CA ASP A 167 20.03 16.76 -9.28
C ASP A 167 21.03 15.77 -9.93
N ASP A 168 20.60 15.05 -10.94
CA ASP A 168 21.37 14.02 -11.66
C ASP A 168 22.27 14.59 -12.79
N THR A 169 22.03 15.84 -13.18
CA THR A 169 22.64 16.43 -14.40
C THR A 169 23.67 17.53 -14.14
N ILE A 170 23.78 18.04 -12.91
CA ILE A 170 24.54 19.28 -12.64
C ILE A 170 25.48 19.09 -11.43
N ASP A 171 26.76 19.49 -11.58
CA ASP A 171 27.70 19.54 -10.45
C ASP A 171 27.34 20.66 -9.45
N VAL A 172 27.78 20.51 -8.20
CA VAL A 172 27.46 21.42 -7.10
C VAL A 172 27.80 22.89 -7.41
N VAL A 173 28.89 23.15 -8.15
CA VAL A 173 29.31 24.53 -8.50
C VAL A 173 28.33 25.15 -9.47
N ASN A 174 27.84 24.38 -10.45
CA ASN A 174 26.85 24.84 -11.41
C ASN A 174 25.47 25.00 -10.76
N ILE A 175 25.08 24.12 -9.83
CA ILE A 175 23.86 24.28 -9.01
C ILE A 175 23.91 25.60 -8.25
N MET A 176 25.03 25.89 -7.55
CA MET A 176 25.18 27.14 -6.80
C MET A 176 25.12 28.39 -7.70
N LYS A 177 25.77 28.35 -8.88
CA LYS A 177 25.72 29.46 -9.85
C LYS A 177 24.30 29.69 -10.39
N LEU A 178 23.61 28.62 -10.81
CA LEU A 178 22.23 28.69 -11.30
C LEU A 178 21.29 29.22 -10.21
N GLY A 179 21.43 28.74 -8.99
CA GLY A 179 20.66 29.20 -7.86
C GLY A 179 20.89 30.69 -7.56
N PHE A 180 22.13 31.14 -7.55
CA PHE A 180 22.44 32.57 -7.35
C PHE A 180 21.82 33.45 -8.43
N VAL A 181 21.96 33.12 -9.69
CA VAL A 181 21.39 33.89 -10.80
C VAL A 181 19.85 33.87 -10.77
N ASN A 182 19.25 32.70 -10.56
CA ASN A 182 17.79 32.58 -10.56
C ASN A 182 17.11 33.18 -9.32
N SER A 183 17.80 33.28 -8.18
CA SER A 183 17.27 33.89 -6.95
C SER A 183 17.23 35.42 -6.97
N LEU A 184 17.73 36.07 -8.02
CA LEU A 184 17.73 37.53 -8.14
C LEU A 184 16.32 38.10 -8.36
N LYS A 185 15.43 37.35 -9.04
CA LYS A 185 14.08 37.82 -9.38
C LYS A 185 13.06 36.71 -9.36
N LYS A 186 11.97 36.89 -8.59
CA LYS A 186 10.78 36.02 -8.68
C LYS A 186 10.10 36.17 -10.04
N LYS A 187 9.57 35.08 -10.56
CA LYS A 187 8.79 35.00 -11.81
C LYS A 187 7.50 34.21 -11.59
N ASP A 188 6.58 34.30 -12.54
CA ASP A 188 5.37 33.47 -12.55
C ASP A 188 5.77 32.03 -12.89
N LEU A 189 5.33 31.08 -12.07
CA LEU A 189 5.62 29.65 -12.14
C LEU A 189 4.34 28.87 -12.26
N ASN A 190 4.33 27.86 -13.11
CA ASN A 190 3.34 26.79 -13.06
C ASN A 190 3.89 25.68 -12.15
N LEU A 191 3.09 25.27 -11.18
CA LEU A 191 3.38 24.09 -10.37
C LEU A 191 2.67 22.90 -11.00
N ASP A 192 3.40 21.84 -11.26
CA ASP A 192 2.90 20.66 -11.92
C ASP A 192 3.23 19.38 -11.13
N MET A 193 2.43 18.35 -11.37
CA MET A 193 2.59 17.03 -10.81
C MET A 193 2.51 15.96 -11.91
N ASP A 194 3.05 14.79 -11.62
CA ASP A 194 2.82 13.59 -12.40
C ASP A 194 1.85 12.69 -11.62
N ILE A 195 0.81 12.22 -12.30
CA ILE A 195 -0.21 11.34 -11.71
C ILE A 195 -0.05 9.95 -12.30
N TYR A 196 -0.04 8.95 -11.44
CA TYR A 196 0.06 7.53 -11.79
C TYR A 196 -1.21 6.84 -11.31
N ILE A 197 -1.92 6.15 -12.19
CA ILE A 197 -3.18 5.49 -11.89
C ILE A 197 -3.13 4.02 -12.31
N PRO A 198 -3.78 3.12 -11.53
CA PRO A 198 -3.93 1.72 -11.92
C PRO A 198 -4.82 1.63 -13.15
N LYS A 199 -4.26 1.01 -14.21
CA LYS A 199 -4.95 0.85 -15.49
C LYS A 199 -6.02 -0.24 -15.38
N GLU A 200 -7.17 0.00 -16.02
CA GLU A 200 -8.31 -0.93 -16.06
C GLU A 200 -8.89 -1.32 -14.68
N ASP A 201 -8.46 -0.66 -13.61
CA ASP A 201 -9.06 -0.85 -12.30
C ASP A 201 -10.47 -0.25 -12.25
N THR A 202 -11.42 -1.05 -11.82
CA THR A 202 -12.86 -0.68 -11.80
C THR A 202 -13.29 -0.06 -10.47
N LEU A 203 -12.45 -0.08 -9.43
CA LEU A 203 -12.80 0.48 -8.13
C LEU A 203 -13.14 1.98 -8.25
N GLU A 204 -14.25 2.37 -7.65
CA GLU A 204 -14.76 3.75 -7.74
C GLU A 204 -13.93 4.75 -6.94
N LYS A 205 -13.37 4.32 -5.80
CA LYS A 205 -12.55 5.14 -4.91
C LYS A 205 -11.26 4.42 -4.52
N ARG A 206 -10.14 5.11 -4.60
CA ARG A 206 -8.80 4.58 -4.31
C ARG A 206 -8.05 5.48 -3.35
N PRO A 207 -7.25 4.93 -2.46
CA PRO A 207 -6.36 5.74 -1.63
C PRO A 207 -5.40 6.55 -2.50
N LEU A 208 -5.08 7.76 -2.04
CA LEU A 208 -4.11 8.64 -2.67
C LEU A 208 -2.77 8.55 -1.93
N MET A 209 -1.66 8.38 -2.66
CA MET A 209 -0.30 8.56 -2.15
C MET A 209 0.38 9.71 -2.87
N MET A 210 0.78 10.75 -2.13
CA MET A 210 1.53 11.90 -2.67
C MET A 210 2.99 11.83 -2.21
N PHE A 211 3.92 11.80 -3.16
CA PHE A 211 5.35 11.92 -2.92
C PHE A 211 5.86 13.34 -3.19
N ILE A 212 6.72 13.84 -2.29
CA ILE A 212 7.33 15.16 -2.33
C ILE A 212 8.85 14.99 -2.36
N HIS A 213 9.50 15.50 -3.42
CA HIS A 213 10.93 15.32 -3.60
C HIS A 213 11.77 16.12 -2.60
N GLY A 214 12.98 15.64 -2.31
CA GLY A 214 13.99 16.31 -1.52
C GLY A 214 14.76 17.37 -2.30
N GLY A 215 15.95 17.72 -1.78
CA GLY A 215 16.89 18.64 -2.44
C GLY A 215 17.02 20.00 -1.76
N ALA A 216 16.89 20.02 -0.43
CA ALA A 216 17.13 21.20 0.42
C ALA A 216 16.32 22.45 0.01
N PHE A 217 15.15 22.28 -0.58
CA PHE A 217 14.30 23.36 -1.15
C PHE A 217 15.01 24.16 -2.27
N PHE A 218 15.99 23.58 -2.91
CA PHE A 218 16.84 24.26 -3.87
C PHE A 218 17.03 23.50 -5.18
N ILE A 219 17.17 22.18 -5.13
CA ILE A 219 17.26 21.28 -6.28
C ILE A 219 16.17 20.20 -6.18
N GLY A 220 16.03 19.40 -7.22
CA GLY A 220 15.11 18.28 -7.29
C GLY A 220 14.07 18.44 -8.38
N ASP A 221 13.37 17.37 -8.65
CA ASP A 221 12.27 17.30 -9.62
C ASP A 221 11.38 16.09 -9.30
N LYS A 222 10.08 16.24 -9.52
CA LYS A 222 9.07 15.18 -9.37
C LYS A 222 9.36 13.92 -10.21
N ALA A 223 10.10 14.09 -11.31
CA ALA A 223 10.41 13.03 -12.26
C ALA A 223 11.78 12.38 -12.03
N THR A 224 12.46 12.61 -10.88
CA THR A 224 13.67 11.86 -10.57
C THR A 224 13.36 10.38 -10.31
N VAL A 225 14.36 9.52 -10.57
CA VAL A 225 14.18 8.06 -10.61
C VAL A 225 13.50 7.46 -9.37
N PRO A 226 13.85 7.83 -8.12
CA PRO A 226 13.20 7.25 -6.95
C PRO A 226 11.68 7.50 -6.94
N TYR A 227 11.25 8.72 -7.19
CA TYR A 227 9.83 9.10 -7.14
C TYR A 227 9.02 8.46 -8.25
N GLN A 228 9.59 8.39 -9.49
CA GLN A 228 8.94 7.66 -10.58
C GLN A 228 8.74 6.18 -10.22
N LYS A 229 9.75 5.53 -9.61
CA LYS A 229 9.66 4.13 -9.22
C LYS A 229 8.66 3.92 -8.08
N TRP A 230 8.70 4.73 -7.03
CA TRP A 230 7.72 4.65 -5.94
C TRP A 230 6.29 4.91 -6.45
N CYS A 231 6.08 5.96 -7.24
CA CYS A 231 4.75 6.22 -7.78
C CYS A 231 4.24 5.10 -8.68
N ASN A 232 5.10 4.53 -9.54
CA ASN A 232 4.72 3.40 -10.36
C ASN A 232 4.38 2.17 -9.51
N HIS A 233 5.19 1.88 -8.49
CA HIS A 233 4.95 0.77 -7.58
C HIS A 233 3.62 0.95 -6.83
N PHE A 234 3.41 2.08 -6.15
CA PHE A 234 2.15 2.31 -5.42
C PHE A 234 0.92 2.26 -6.34
N ALA A 235 1.02 2.80 -7.56
CA ALA A 235 -0.08 2.70 -8.50
C ALA A 235 -0.32 1.24 -8.96
N SER A 236 0.73 0.43 -9.14
CA SER A 236 0.56 -1.01 -9.45
C SER A 236 -0.07 -1.82 -8.31
N LEU A 237 -0.02 -1.32 -7.08
CA LEU A 237 -0.73 -1.89 -5.93
C LEU A 237 -2.22 -1.50 -5.87
N GLY A 238 -2.66 -0.47 -6.62
CA GLY A 238 -4.04 0.02 -6.64
C GLY A 238 -4.26 1.42 -6.07
N TYR A 239 -3.22 2.16 -5.70
CA TYR A 239 -3.32 3.57 -5.28
C TYR A 239 -3.42 4.49 -6.50
N VAL A 240 -4.02 5.65 -6.32
CA VAL A 240 -3.66 6.83 -7.11
C VAL A 240 -2.38 7.38 -6.50
N CYS A 241 -1.30 7.47 -7.28
CA CYS A 241 -0.04 7.99 -6.77
C CYS A 241 0.38 9.24 -7.53
N VAL A 242 0.90 10.24 -6.83
CA VAL A 242 1.35 11.49 -7.44
C VAL A 242 2.72 11.90 -6.93
N SER A 243 3.51 12.53 -7.79
CA SER A 243 4.73 13.23 -7.41
C SER A 243 4.62 14.68 -7.84
N ILE A 244 4.93 15.61 -6.93
CA ILE A 244 4.72 17.05 -7.14
C ILE A 244 6.04 17.81 -7.25
N ASN A 245 6.08 18.83 -8.12
CA ASN A 245 7.01 19.94 -8.07
C ASN A 245 6.43 21.07 -7.22
N TYR A 246 7.25 21.76 -6.48
CA TYR A 246 6.87 22.87 -5.60
C TYR A 246 7.83 24.04 -5.77
N ARG A 247 7.52 25.22 -5.18
CA ARG A 247 8.43 26.38 -5.23
C ARG A 247 9.72 26.10 -4.50
N MET A 248 10.82 26.37 -5.16
CA MET A 248 12.17 26.24 -4.63
C MET A 248 12.95 27.54 -4.80
N GLY A 249 14.08 27.62 -4.09
CA GLY A 249 15.00 28.72 -4.16
C GLY A 249 14.81 29.74 -3.03
N PHE A 250 15.95 30.14 -2.47
CA PHE A 250 16.02 31.11 -1.39
C PHE A 250 17.34 31.89 -1.46
N ARG A 251 17.37 33.03 -0.76
CA ARG A 251 18.63 33.71 -0.41
C ARG A 251 19.18 33.08 0.87
N ALA A 252 20.48 32.89 0.96
CA ALA A 252 21.11 32.17 2.07
C ALA A 252 21.01 32.90 3.41
N ASN A 253 19.92 32.71 4.12
CA ASN A 253 19.72 33.03 5.54
C ASN A 253 18.58 32.16 6.12
N SER A 254 18.56 31.94 7.44
CA SER A 254 17.62 31.02 8.10
C SER A 254 16.17 31.39 7.83
N LYS A 255 15.79 32.67 7.94
CA LYS A 255 14.42 33.13 7.66
C LYS A 255 13.99 32.82 6.22
N ALA A 256 14.86 33.00 5.22
CA ALA A 256 14.53 32.72 3.82
C ALA A 256 14.33 31.22 3.58
N ILE A 257 15.11 30.36 4.25
CA ILE A 257 14.99 28.90 4.17
C ILE A 257 13.66 28.45 4.79
N GLN A 258 13.33 28.91 5.99
CA GLN A 258 12.03 28.63 6.64
C GLN A 258 10.83 29.12 5.80
N ARG A 259 10.95 30.30 5.18
CA ARG A 259 9.91 30.80 4.25
C ARG A 259 9.73 29.88 3.05
N THR A 260 10.83 29.36 2.49
CA THR A 260 10.73 28.44 1.35
C THR A 260 10.12 27.10 1.80
N ALA A 261 10.47 26.59 2.96
CA ALA A 261 9.85 25.40 3.54
C ALA A 261 8.33 25.60 3.75
N TYR A 262 7.92 26.75 4.29
CA TYR A 262 6.51 27.09 4.44
C TYR A 262 5.78 27.24 3.09
N GLN A 263 6.43 27.86 2.08
CA GLN A 263 5.88 27.93 0.73
C GLN A 263 5.74 26.55 0.07
N ALA A 264 6.67 25.63 0.31
CA ALA A 264 6.55 24.25 -0.16
C ALA A 264 5.36 23.54 0.50
N THR A 265 5.10 23.80 1.79
CA THR A 265 3.90 23.31 2.49
C THR A 265 2.61 23.89 1.87
N GLN A 266 2.56 25.20 1.59
CA GLN A 266 1.44 25.84 0.89
C GLN A 266 1.20 25.21 -0.51
N ASP A 267 2.27 24.87 -1.22
CA ASP A 267 2.19 24.29 -2.57
C ASP A 267 1.69 22.83 -2.50
N ALA A 268 2.18 22.04 -1.54
CA ALA A 268 1.68 20.69 -1.30
C ALA A 268 0.20 20.69 -0.88
N HIS A 269 -0.21 21.65 -0.05
CA HIS A 269 -1.60 21.86 0.32
C HIS A 269 -2.47 22.22 -0.89
N ALA A 270 -1.96 23.09 -1.79
CA ALA A 270 -2.65 23.42 -3.03
C ALA A 270 -2.75 22.21 -3.97
N ALA A 271 -1.72 21.35 -4.03
CA ALA A 271 -1.75 20.11 -4.80
C ALA A 271 -2.84 19.17 -4.28
N MET A 272 -2.96 19.00 -2.97
CA MET A 272 -3.99 18.17 -2.35
C MET A 272 -5.39 18.69 -2.66
N ARG A 273 -5.65 19.99 -2.46
CA ARG A 273 -6.95 20.60 -2.80
C ARG A 273 -7.30 20.44 -4.29
N TYR A 274 -6.32 20.59 -5.20
CA TYR A 274 -6.53 20.33 -6.62
C TYR A 274 -6.96 18.87 -6.88
N LEU A 275 -6.26 17.90 -6.30
CA LEU A 275 -6.56 16.48 -6.46
C LEU A 275 -7.96 16.13 -5.95
N LEU A 276 -8.34 16.65 -4.79
CA LEU A 276 -9.66 16.43 -4.21
C LEU A 276 -10.77 17.13 -5.02
N SER A 277 -10.51 18.31 -5.60
CA SER A 277 -11.45 18.93 -6.54
C SER A 277 -11.68 18.10 -7.81
N LYS A 278 -10.82 17.10 -8.06
CA LYS A 278 -10.87 16.16 -9.18
C LYS A 278 -11.02 14.71 -8.72
N GLN A 279 -11.45 14.49 -7.47
CA GLN A 279 -11.54 13.15 -6.88
C GLN A 279 -12.37 12.19 -7.74
N GLU A 280 -13.47 12.64 -8.33
CA GLU A 280 -14.30 11.81 -9.22
C GLU A 280 -13.57 11.42 -10.52
N ILE A 281 -12.71 12.31 -11.05
CA ILE A 281 -11.97 12.05 -12.29
C ILE A 281 -10.87 11.03 -12.05
N TYR A 282 -10.11 11.18 -10.95
CA TYR A 282 -9.01 10.29 -10.62
C TYR A 282 -9.44 9.13 -9.71
N ARG A 283 -10.72 9.11 -9.31
CA ARG A 283 -11.31 8.13 -8.38
C ARG A 283 -10.53 8.08 -7.05
N ILE A 284 -10.30 9.23 -6.45
CA ILE A 284 -9.61 9.35 -5.17
C ILE A 284 -10.62 9.18 -4.03
N ASP A 285 -10.23 8.36 -3.04
CA ASP A 285 -10.94 8.25 -1.77
C ASP A 285 -10.42 9.33 -0.81
N PRO A 286 -11.23 10.35 -0.44
CA PRO A 286 -10.78 11.41 0.46
C PRO A 286 -10.53 10.94 1.90
N ASP A 287 -11.01 9.77 2.28
CA ASP A 287 -10.81 9.20 3.62
C ASP A 287 -9.44 8.52 3.78
N TYR A 288 -8.73 8.26 2.67
CA TYR A 288 -7.44 7.59 2.66
C TYR A 288 -6.38 8.38 1.89
N LEU A 289 -5.91 9.46 2.50
CA LEU A 289 -4.87 10.33 1.96
C LEU A 289 -3.53 10.09 2.65
N PHE A 290 -2.54 9.68 1.89
CA PHE A 290 -1.19 9.40 2.35
C PHE A 290 -0.20 10.37 1.72
N VAL A 291 0.80 10.76 2.48
CA VAL A 291 1.87 11.62 1.98
C VAL A 291 3.23 11.10 2.41
N GLY A 292 4.21 11.26 1.54
CA GLY A 292 5.59 10.92 1.88
C GLY A 292 6.57 11.84 1.17
N GLY A 293 7.76 11.91 1.69
CA GLY A 293 8.80 12.72 1.08
C GLY A 293 10.17 12.45 1.69
N ALA A 294 11.22 12.85 0.99
CA ALA A 294 12.59 12.68 1.44
C ALA A 294 13.23 14.03 1.77
N SER A 295 13.96 14.12 2.90
CA SER A 295 14.71 15.33 3.27
C SER A 295 13.78 16.57 3.33
N ALA A 296 14.00 17.58 2.51
CA ALA A 296 13.12 18.75 2.38
C ALA A 296 11.66 18.37 2.05
N GLY A 297 11.47 17.33 1.24
CA GLY A 297 10.15 16.78 0.95
C GLY A 297 9.50 16.12 2.16
N ALA A 298 10.28 15.49 3.05
CA ALA A 298 9.78 14.91 4.30
C ALA A 298 9.35 16.02 5.28
N ILE A 299 10.12 17.10 5.38
CA ILE A 299 9.73 18.29 6.15
C ILE A 299 8.37 18.81 5.65
N THR A 300 8.21 18.93 4.33
CA THR A 300 6.97 19.37 3.70
C THR A 300 5.82 18.40 3.96
N ALA A 301 6.05 17.09 3.87
CA ALA A 301 5.04 16.06 4.11
C ALA A 301 4.55 16.07 5.57
N ILE A 302 5.46 16.19 6.53
CA ILE A 302 5.11 16.31 7.96
C ILE A 302 4.30 17.59 8.19
N ASN A 303 4.76 18.72 7.66
CA ASN A 303 4.04 19.98 7.79
C ASN A 303 2.64 19.92 7.15
N LEU A 304 2.49 19.27 5.98
CA LEU A 304 1.20 19.10 5.32
C LEU A 304 0.20 18.33 6.22
N ALA A 305 0.66 17.33 6.94
CA ALA A 305 -0.18 16.52 7.82
C ALA A 305 -0.52 17.21 9.14
N TYR A 306 0.45 17.89 9.74
CA TYR A 306 0.35 18.30 11.14
C TYR A 306 0.33 19.83 11.36
N MET A 307 0.87 20.66 10.45
CA MET A 307 0.89 22.11 10.65
C MET A 307 -0.51 22.70 10.45
N ARG A 308 -0.88 23.62 11.32
CA ARG A 308 -2.08 24.47 11.19
C ARG A 308 -1.66 25.93 11.14
N ASN A 309 -2.60 26.83 10.87
CA ASN A 309 -2.32 28.26 10.76
C ASN A 309 -1.75 28.86 12.06
N GLU A 310 -2.11 28.30 13.20
CA GLU A 310 -1.59 28.69 14.53
C GLU A 310 -0.10 28.39 14.71
N ASN A 311 0.41 27.41 13.95
CA ASN A 311 1.83 26.98 13.99
C ASN A 311 2.66 27.58 12.86
N ARG A 312 2.16 28.61 12.15
CA ARG A 312 2.92 29.29 11.10
C ARG A 312 4.27 29.77 11.65
N PRO A 313 5.40 29.47 11.00
CA PRO A 313 6.70 29.96 11.46
C PRO A 313 6.75 31.49 11.44
N GLU A 314 7.38 32.10 12.43
CA GLU A 314 7.55 33.57 12.50
C GLU A 314 8.10 34.15 11.19
N ALA A 315 8.98 33.42 10.54
CA ALA A 315 9.55 33.78 9.26
C ALA A 315 8.52 33.94 8.12
N SER A 316 7.30 33.39 8.23
CA SER A 316 6.25 33.47 7.20
C SER A 316 5.48 34.79 7.23
N TYR A 317 5.52 35.52 8.33
CA TYR A 317 4.85 36.81 8.49
C TYR A 317 5.61 37.95 7.81
N GLU A 318 4.94 39.10 7.69
CA GLU A 318 5.53 40.32 7.17
C GLU A 318 6.74 40.77 8.00
N SER A 319 7.79 41.14 7.34
CA SER A 319 8.95 41.79 7.95
C SER A 319 9.61 42.76 6.98
N PHE A 320 10.63 43.51 7.40
CA PHE A 320 11.31 44.46 6.54
C PHE A 320 11.79 43.78 5.22
N LEU A 321 11.27 44.22 4.09
CA LEU A 321 11.50 43.70 2.74
C LEU A 321 10.92 42.28 2.47
N MET A 322 10.08 41.73 3.35
CA MET A 322 9.45 40.43 3.15
C MET A 322 7.92 40.56 3.34
N GLU A 323 7.17 40.18 2.31
CA GLU A 323 5.70 40.14 2.34
C GLU A 323 5.19 39.02 3.26
N ASP A 324 4.01 39.19 3.86
CA ASP A 324 3.30 38.10 4.52
C ASP A 324 2.96 37.00 3.51
N LEU A 325 3.24 35.76 3.83
CA LEU A 325 2.92 34.61 2.96
C LEU A 325 1.46 34.15 3.08
N GLY A 326 0.73 34.69 4.07
CA GLY A 326 -0.65 34.28 4.35
C GLY A 326 -0.76 32.88 4.97
N ASP A 327 -1.98 32.44 5.14
CA ASP A 327 -2.31 31.13 5.70
C ASP A 327 -1.88 29.97 4.78
N ILE A 328 -1.90 28.75 5.31
CA ILE A 328 -1.48 27.56 4.53
C ILE A 328 -2.26 27.43 3.23
N GLU A 329 -3.56 27.77 3.25
CA GLU A 329 -4.46 27.71 2.11
C GLU A 329 -4.37 28.93 1.17
N ALA A 330 -3.66 29.97 1.56
CA ALA A 330 -3.67 31.26 0.86
C ALA A 330 -2.97 31.24 -0.50
N SER A 331 -2.23 30.19 -0.86
CA SER A 331 -1.39 30.14 -2.05
C SER A 331 -1.81 29.02 -3.01
N GLY A 332 -1.43 29.18 -4.27
CA GLY A 332 -1.48 28.15 -5.31
C GLY A 332 -2.73 28.19 -6.18
N ASN A 333 -3.87 27.88 -5.61
CA ASN A 333 -5.15 27.82 -6.29
C ASN A 333 -6.32 28.24 -5.37
N ASN A 334 -7.54 28.29 -5.92
CA ASN A 334 -8.74 28.77 -5.21
C ASN A 334 -9.67 27.62 -4.77
N TYR A 335 -9.23 26.36 -4.87
CA TYR A 335 -10.00 25.23 -4.39
C TYR A 335 -10.10 25.26 -2.84
N LYS A 336 -11.23 24.75 -2.30
CA LYS A 336 -11.61 24.90 -0.89
C LYS A 336 -11.85 23.55 -0.20
N GLU A 337 -11.40 22.47 -0.81
CA GLU A 337 -11.52 21.14 -0.25
C GLU A 337 -10.73 21.03 1.04
N ASP A 338 -11.42 20.68 2.12
CA ASP A 338 -10.83 20.30 3.39
C ASP A 338 -10.36 18.84 3.30
N PHE A 339 -9.32 18.51 4.04
CA PHE A 339 -8.77 17.15 4.05
C PHE A 339 -7.98 16.86 5.33
N GLU A 340 -7.87 15.58 5.63
CA GLU A 340 -6.99 15.06 6.68
C GLU A 340 -6.05 14.01 6.10
N ILE A 341 -4.78 14.07 6.47
CA ILE A 341 -3.80 13.05 6.10
C ILE A 341 -3.93 11.87 7.06
N LYS A 342 -4.04 10.67 6.51
CA LYS A 342 -4.18 9.44 7.27
C LYS A 342 -2.85 8.93 7.82
N ALA A 343 -1.80 8.97 6.99
CA ALA A 343 -0.46 8.63 7.42
C ALA A 343 0.65 9.31 6.60
N VAL A 344 1.83 9.43 7.22
CA VAL A 344 3.01 10.09 6.69
C VAL A 344 4.19 9.12 6.59
N ALA A 345 4.88 9.10 5.44
CA ALA A 345 6.18 8.48 5.27
C ALA A 345 7.30 9.55 5.34
N ASN A 346 7.95 9.62 6.46
CA ASN A 346 9.06 10.54 6.73
C ASN A 346 10.40 9.88 6.39
N LEU A 347 10.97 10.24 5.24
CA LEU A 347 12.26 9.72 4.77
C LEU A 347 13.35 10.72 5.15
N TRP A 348 14.07 10.44 6.25
CA TRP A 348 15.15 11.27 6.82
C TRP A 348 14.84 12.77 6.90
N GLY A 349 13.63 13.09 7.37
CA GLY A 349 13.19 14.45 7.60
C GLY A 349 13.40 14.94 9.04
N SER A 350 13.01 16.17 9.26
CA SER A 350 13.03 16.84 10.57
C SER A 350 11.97 17.94 10.60
N VAL A 351 11.70 18.51 11.78
CA VAL A 351 10.77 19.63 11.97
C VAL A 351 11.38 20.71 12.83
N TYR A 352 10.95 21.96 12.66
CA TYR A 352 11.37 23.07 13.51
C TYR A 352 10.63 23.09 14.85
N ASP A 353 9.43 22.53 14.89
CA ASP A 353 8.57 22.52 16.05
C ASP A 353 7.90 21.14 16.18
N LEU A 354 8.06 20.48 17.33
CA LEU A 354 7.42 19.18 17.61
C LEU A 354 5.95 19.30 18.00
N ASP A 355 5.52 20.48 18.46
CA ASP A 355 4.17 20.66 18.96
C ASP A 355 3.13 20.66 17.81
N ILE A 356 3.59 20.80 16.56
CA ILE A 356 2.71 20.59 15.39
C ILE A 356 2.07 19.19 15.37
N LEU A 357 2.69 18.18 15.96
CA LEU A 357 2.16 16.82 16.01
C LEU A 357 0.86 16.74 16.84
N GLU A 358 0.60 17.70 17.72
CA GLU A 358 -0.62 17.74 18.54
C GLU A 358 -1.89 18.06 17.73
N ASN A 359 -1.74 18.49 16.48
CA ASN A 359 -2.86 18.94 15.65
C ASN A 359 -3.50 17.83 14.79
N SER A 360 -2.98 16.60 14.80
CA SER A 360 -3.48 15.53 13.94
C SER A 360 -3.12 14.15 14.49
N ASP A 361 -4.02 13.20 14.33
CA ASP A 361 -3.82 11.79 14.68
C ASP A 361 -3.18 10.97 13.53
N ALA A 362 -2.68 11.64 12.50
CA ALA A 362 -2.06 10.97 11.37
C ALA A 362 -0.92 10.04 11.83
N SER A 363 -0.95 8.79 11.39
CA SER A 363 0.13 7.84 11.68
C SER A 363 1.42 8.23 10.97
N ILE A 364 2.59 7.86 11.53
CA ILE A 364 3.87 8.24 10.93
C ILE A 364 4.88 7.08 10.92
N ILE A 365 5.42 6.77 9.74
CA ILE A 365 6.58 5.89 9.61
C ILE A 365 7.80 6.72 9.23
N SER A 366 8.91 6.53 9.95
CA SER A 366 10.14 7.30 9.76
C SER A 366 11.32 6.40 9.45
N PHE A 367 12.18 6.84 8.52
CA PHE A 367 13.43 6.19 8.13
C PHE A 367 14.55 7.21 8.25
N HIS A 368 15.63 6.89 8.99
CA HIS A 368 16.73 7.85 9.18
C HIS A 368 18.05 7.15 9.48
N GLY A 369 19.13 7.62 8.90
CA GLY A 369 20.50 7.22 9.28
C GLY A 369 20.93 7.95 10.56
N ASP A 370 21.49 7.24 11.53
CA ASP A 370 21.89 7.87 12.80
C ASP A 370 23.17 8.71 12.70
N GLU A 371 23.93 8.56 11.62
CA GLU A 371 25.10 9.38 11.28
C GLU A 371 24.80 10.49 10.26
N ASP A 372 23.53 10.80 10.01
CA ASP A 372 23.12 11.86 9.08
C ASP A 372 23.74 13.21 9.48
N VAL A 373 24.50 13.79 8.55
CA VAL A 373 25.18 15.09 8.71
C VAL A 373 24.42 16.23 8.00
N VAL A 374 23.36 15.92 7.27
CA VAL A 374 22.55 16.91 6.53
C VAL A 374 21.35 17.34 7.35
N LEU A 375 20.52 16.40 7.84
CA LEU A 375 19.47 16.68 8.80
C LEU A 375 19.73 15.91 10.10
N PRO A 376 19.43 16.50 11.27
CA PRO A 376 19.70 15.83 12.54
C PRO A 376 18.81 14.60 12.73
N TYR A 377 19.38 13.46 13.09
CA TYR A 377 18.62 12.29 13.53
C TYR A 377 17.87 12.54 14.84
N ARG A 378 18.47 13.30 15.79
CA ARG A 378 17.88 13.68 17.08
C ARG A 378 17.51 15.17 17.09
N TYR A 379 18.38 16.01 17.60
CA TYR A 379 18.23 17.46 17.72
C TYR A 379 19.52 18.16 17.36
N GLY A 380 19.43 19.26 16.65
CA GLY A 380 20.57 20.11 16.31
C GLY A 380 20.42 20.86 15.00
N TYR A 381 21.50 21.48 14.58
CA TYR A 381 21.53 22.20 13.32
C TYR A 381 21.68 21.26 12.13
N PRO A 382 20.99 21.52 11.02
CA PRO A 382 21.22 20.81 9.76
C PRO A 382 22.59 21.17 9.17
N PHE A 383 23.07 20.35 8.21
CA PHE A 383 24.35 20.53 7.51
C PHE A 383 25.59 20.61 8.43
N ARG A 384 25.72 19.67 9.36
CA ARG A 384 26.85 19.60 10.32
C ARG A 384 28.22 19.68 9.69
N ALA A 385 28.37 19.29 8.42
CA ALA A 385 29.63 19.41 7.67
C ALA A 385 30.09 20.87 7.48
N LEU A 386 29.23 21.87 7.63
CA LEU A 386 29.56 23.29 7.57
C LEU A 386 30.22 23.81 8.85
N GLY A 387 30.34 23.00 9.92
CA GLY A 387 30.89 23.41 11.21
C GLY A 387 30.09 24.58 11.83
N GLU A 388 30.75 25.53 12.46
CA GLU A 388 30.09 26.67 13.11
C GLU A 388 29.27 27.57 12.15
N PHE A 389 29.57 27.54 10.86
CA PHE A 389 28.81 28.32 9.87
C PHE A 389 27.34 27.88 9.75
N GLN A 390 26.99 26.62 10.08
CA GLN A 390 25.62 26.16 10.08
C GLN A 390 24.73 27.04 10.96
N LYS A 391 25.20 27.48 12.13
CA LYS A 391 24.46 28.33 13.09
C LYS A 391 24.12 29.72 12.56
N VAL A 392 24.80 30.17 11.51
CA VAL A 392 24.54 31.47 10.86
C VAL A 392 23.39 31.35 9.86
N PHE A 393 23.23 30.19 9.25
CA PHE A 393 22.31 29.99 8.12
C PHE A 393 21.07 29.17 8.48
N PHE A 394 21.09 28.42 9.58
CA PHE A 394 20.02 27.49 9.92
C PHE A 394 19.63 27.61 11.38
N ASP A 395 18.40 27.28 11.68
CA ASP A 395 17.91 27.06 13.03
C ASP A 395 17.96 25.57 13.38
N GLU A 396 17.93 25.26 14.67
CA GLU A 396 17.92 23.88 15.14
C GLU A 396 16.61 23.18 14.78
N MET A 397 16.68 21.86 14.56
CA MET A 397 15.56 21.04 14.16
C MET A 397 15.48 19.76 15.00
N TYR A 398 14.29 19.22 15.10
CA TYR A 398 13.99 17.94 15.73
C TYR A 398 13.94 16.85 14.64
N GLY A 399 14.80 15.85 14.73
CA GLY A 399 14.89 14.76 13.78
C GLY A 399 13.93 13.62 14.07
N SER A 400 13.96 12.60 13.22
CA SER A 400 13.03 11.48 13.23
C SER A 400 12.94 10.73 14.56
N TYR A 401 14.04 10.65 15.33
CA TYR A 401 14.03 10.05 16.67
C TYR A 401 13.10 10.79 17.65
N LEU A 402 13.14 12.12 17.64
CA LEU A 402 12.29 12.92 18.53
C LEU A 402 10.86 13.06 18.02
N ILE A 403 10.67 13.03 16.70
CA ILE A 403 9.35 12.94 16.06
C ILE A 403 8.66 11.65 16.49
N ASP A 404 9.32 10.48 16.36
CA ASP A 404 8.78 9.18 16.78
C ASP A 404 8.46 9.16 18.29
N LYS A 405 9.36 9.71 19.11
CA LYS A 405 9.14 9.79 20.55
C LYS A 405 7.91 10.64 20.91
N LYS A 406 7.79 11.85 20.35
CA LYS A 406 6.63 12.75 20.59
C LYS A 406 5.34 12.13 20.07
N ALA A 407 5.35 11.50 18.89
CA ALA A 407 4.18 10.83 18.32
C ALA A 407 3.67 9.73 19.26
N ARG A 408 4.56 8.88 19.78
CA ARG A 408 4.19 7.85 20.76
C ARG A 408 3.67 8.41 22.08
N GLU A 409 4.24 9.51 22.57
CA GLU A 409 3.77 10.21 23.77
C GLU A 409 2.34 10.75 23.59
N LEU A 410 1.98 11.14 22.38
CA LEU A 410 0.64 11.59 22.01
C LEU A 410 -0.34 10.42 21.69
N GLY A 411 0.13 9.17 21.69
CA GLY A 411 -0.69 8.01 21.30
C GLY A 411 -0.85 7.86 19.78
N ILE A 412 -0.13 8.63 18.98
CA ILE A 412 -0.10 8.51 17.52
C ILE A 412 0.67 7.23 17.16
N ARG A 413 0.12 6.42 16.25
CA ARG A 413 0.80 5.24 15.73
C ARG A 413 2.06 5.67 14.99
N SER A 414 3.22 5.23 15.52
CA SER A 414 4.53 5.63 15.00
C SER A 414 5.49 4.45 14.91
N LYS A 415 6.27 4.41 13.81
CA LYS A 415 7.32 3.42 13.57
C LYS A 415 8.59 4.12 13.09
N LEU A 416 9.72 3.85 13.74
CA LEU A 416 11.03 4.40 13.36
C LEU A 416 11.98 3.28 12.94
N HIS A 417 12.46 3.35 11.71
CA HIS A 417 13.56 2.53 11.20
C HIS A 417 14.85 3.33 11.24
N THR A 418 15.75 2.96 12.14
CA THR A 418 17.09 3.55 12.23
C THR A 418 18.08 2.74 11.42
N PHE A 419 18.72 3.36 10.45
CA PHE A 419 19.82 2.79 9.68
C PHE A 419 21.14 3.16 10.38
N TYR A 420 21.65 2.22 11.17
CA TYR A 420 22.86 2.46 11.98
C TYR A 420 24.11 2.56 11.13
N GLY A 421 24.90 3.63 11.37
CA GLY A 421 26.11 3.95 10.62
C GLY A 421 25.87 4.58 9.25
N GLU A 422 24.59 4.80 8.88
CA GLU A 422 24.23 5.37 7.60
C GLU A 422 24.01 6.89 7.68
N GLY A 423 24.26 7.57 6.53
CA GLY A 423 24.10 9.02 6.39
C GLY A 423 22.73 9.43 5.83
N HIS A 424 22.73 10.55 5.08
CA HIS A 424 21.50 11.21 4.62
C HIS A 424 20.79 10.50 3.46
N THR A 425 21.50 9.87 2.54
CA THR A 425 20.95 9.38 1.26
C THR A 425 20.82 7.86 1.28
N LEU A 426 19.89 7.33 2.07
CA LEU A 426 19.75 5.90 2.36
C LEU A 426 19.46 5.01 1.14
N HIS A 427 18.82 5.56 0.11
CA HIS A 427 18.27 4.82 -1.03
C HIS A 427 19.21 4.72 -2.23
N PHE A 428 20.45 5.23 -2.13
CA PHE A 428 21.46 5.17 -3.19
C PHE A 428 22.75 4.50 -2.71
N ASP A 429 23.40 3.78 -3.62
CA ASP A 429 24.77 3.32 -3.47
C ASP A 429 25.78 4.44 -3.83
N GLU A 430 27.06 4.14 -3.70
CA GLU A 430 28.16 5.06 -4.03
C GLU A 430 28.16 5.52 -5.50
N ASN A 431 27.52 4.76 -6.39
CA ASN A 431 27.38 5.07 -7.82
C ASN A 431 26.05 5.78 -8.14
N ARG A 432 25.30 6.22 -7.12
CA ARG A 432 23.98 6.84 -7.25
C ARG A 432 22.93 5.92 -7.92
N LYS A 433 23.09 4.60 -7.79
CA LYS A 433 22.07 3.62 -8.15
C LYS A 433 21.24 3.27 -6.92
N LEU A 434 19.98 2.95 -7.15
CA LEU A 434 19.09 2.48 -6.08
C LEU A 434 19.67 1.19 -5.47
N ASN A 435 19.75 1.17 -4.14
CA ASN A 435 20.27 0.07 -3.34
C ASN A 435 19.14 -0.74 -2.66
N ASP A 436 19.49 -1.73 -1.85
CA ASP A 436 18.51 -2.58 -1.15
C ASP A 436 17.67 -1.80 -0.13
N ASN A 437 18.22 -0.73 0.46
CA ASN A 437 17.46 0.13 1.37
C ASN A 437 16.28 0.81 0.68
N PHE A 438 16.39 1.13 -0.62
CA PHE A 438 15.27 1.66 -1.40
C PHE A 438 14.07 0.72 -1.37
N TYR A 439 14.29 -0.57 -1.60
CA TYR A 439 13.23 -1.57 -1.62
C TYR A 439 12.72 -1.90 -0.20
N THR A 440 13.62 -1.92 0.78
CA THR A 440 13.23 -2.08 2.19
C THR A 440 12.30 -0.95 2.63
N ILE A 441 12.66 0.31 2.36
CA ILE A 441 11.85 1.49 2.66
C ILE A 441 10.50 1.40 1.95
N GLN A 442 10.49 1.06 0.65
CA GLN A 442 9.28 0.90 -0.14
C GLN A 442 8.31 -0.12 0.50
N ASN A 443 8.80 -1.31 0.82
CA ASN A 443 7.96 -2.38 1.37
C ASN A 443 7.43 -2.03 2.76
N GLU A 444 8.25 -1.44 3.61
CA GLU A 444 7.85 -1.02 4.96
C GLU A 444 6.80 0.11 4.94
N ILE A 445 6.83 1.01 3.96
CA ILE A 445 5.77 2.01 3.76
C ILE A 445 4.49 1.31 3.32
N VAL A 446 4.59 0.36 2.38
CA VAL A 446 3.43 -0.42 1.90
C VAL A 446 2.75 -1.12 3.07
N ASP A 447 3.51 -1.88 3.89
CA ASP A 447 2.95 -2.59 5.04
C ASP A 447 2.33 -1.64 6.07
N PHE A 448 3.01 -0.54 6.37
CA PHE A 448 2.50 0.45 7.32
C PHE A 448 1.21 1.11 6.85
N PHE A 449 1.11 1.48 5.57
CA PHE A 449 -0.10 2.10 5.03
C PHE A 449 -1.22 1.09 4.81
N TYR A 450 -0.90 -0.16 4.51
CA TYR A 450 -1.90 -1.22 4.42
C TYR A 450 -2.67 -1.41 5.72
N GLU A 451 -1.99 -1.31 6.88
CA GLU A 451 -2.66 -1.40 8.17
C GLU A 451 -3.65 -0.25 8.41
N GLU A 452 -3.42 0.93 7.82
CA GLU A 452 -4.38 2.04 7.86
C GLU A 452 -5.60 1.83 6.94
N LEU A 453 -5.42 1.05 5.87
CA LEU A 453 -6.49 0.71 4.94
C LEU A 453 -7.29 -0.49 5.39
N ASN A 454 -6.74 -1.33 6.27
CA ASN A 454 -7.33 -2.61 6.63
C ASN A 454 -8.57 -2.37 7.50
N PRO A 455 -9.79 -2.66 6.99
CA PRO A 455 -11.01 -2.50 7.76
C PRO A 455 -11.09 -3.57 8.86
N TYR A 456 -12.01 -3.38 9.81
CA TYR A 456 -12.28 -4.40 10.82
C TYR A 456 -12.73 -5.70 10.12
N PRO A 457 -12.16 -6.87 10.51
CA PRO A 457 -12.50 -8.13 9.89
C PRO A 457 -14.01 -8.43 10.01
N ALA A 458 -14.63 -8.82 8.90
CA ALA A 458 -16.02 -9.24 8.86
C ALA A 458 -16.13 -10.71 9.34
N TYR A 459 -16.20 -10.92 10.66
CA TYR A 459 -16.36 -12.25 11.24
C TYR A 459 -17.79 -12.75 11.18
N ILE A 460 -17.96 -14.06 10.96
CA ILE A 460 -19.27 -14.74 11.05
C ILE A 460 -19.69 -14.83 12.51
N ILE A 461 -20.82 -14.24 12.82
CA ILE A 461 -21.46 -14.28 14.14
C ILE A 461 -22.73 -15.10 14.04
N GLN A 462 -22.81 -16.21 14.78
CA GLN A 462 -24.05 -16.97 14.91
C GLN A 462 -25.01 -16.26 15.89
N ASP A 463 -26.28 -16.09 15.48
CA ASP A 463 -27.27 -15.52 16.38
C ASP A 463 -27.58 -16.47 17.54
N LYS A 464 -27.66 -15.91 18.75
CA LYS A 464 -27.88 -16.70 19.98
C LYS A 464 -29.33 -17.15 20.17
N VAL A 465 -30.26 -16.46 19.57
CA VAL A 465 -31.71 -16.73 19.69
C VAL A 465 -32.17 -17.59 18.51
N GLU A 466 -31.66 -17.29 17.32
CA GLU A 466 -31.92 -18.02 16.09
C GLU A 466 -30.65 -18.72 15.58
N PRO A 467 -30.32 -19.93 16.06
CA PRO A 467 -29.05 -20.60 15.75
C PRO A 467 -28.84 -20.92 14.25
N GLN A 468 -29.86 -20.75 13.42
CA GLN A 468 -29.75 -20.90 11.96
C GLN A 468 -29.38 -19.61 11.25
N LEU A 469 -29.40 -18.47 11.95
CA LEU A 469 -29.05 -17.16 11.41
C LEU A 469 -27.59 -16.82 11.72
N PHE A 470 -26.86 -16.47 10.68
CA PHE A 470 -25.46 -16.02 10.75
C PHE A 470 -25.35 -14.65 10.12
N THR A 471 -24.54 -13.79 10.71
CA THR A 471 -24.37 -12.40 10.28
C THR A 471 -22.91 -12.01 10.25
N ILE A 472 -22.59 -10.98 9.47
CA ILE A 472 -21.32 -10.24 9.52
C ILE A 472 -21.58 -8.75 9.73
N ASP A 473 -20.59 -8.01 10.23
CA ASP A 473 -20.64 -6.55 10.19
C ASP A 473 -20.50 -6.08 8.73
N THR A 474 -21.47 -5.31 8.25
CA THR A 474 -21.51 -4.82 6.87
C THR A 474 -21.16 -3.35 6.72
N SER A 475 -20.71 -2.67 7.78
CA SER A 475 -20.43 -1.23 7.76
C SER A 475 -19.48 -0.83 6.63
N ASP A 476 -18.44 -1.62 6.40
CA ASP A 476 -17.42 -1.39 5.37
C ASP A 476 -17.49 -2.39 4.21
N VAL A 477 -18.40 -3.36 4.25
CA VAL A 477 -18.54 -4.40 3.22
C VAL A 477 -19.26 -3.83 2.01
N ALA A 478 -18.67 -4.00 0.82
CA ALA A 478 -19.28 -3.67 -0.46
C ALA A 478 -20.12 -4.82 -0.98
N MET A 479 -19.62 -6.06 -0.86
CA MET A 479 -20.34 -7.27 -1.25
C MET A 479 -19.81 -8.48 -0.49
N ALA A 480 -20.66 -9.45 -0.27
CA ALA A 480 -20.30 -10.74 0.31
C ALA A 480 -21.20 -11.85 -0.24
N ASP A 481 -20.61 -13.01 -0.44
CA ASP A 481 -21.25 -14.24 -0.86
C ASP A 481 -21.11 -15.28 0.25
N TRP A 482 -22.21 -16.01 0.50
CA TRP A 482 -22.27 -17.04 1.51
C TRP A 482 -22.26 -18.42 0.90
N ASN A 483 -21.60 -19.35 1.56
CA ASN A 483 -21.57 -20.74 1.15
C ASN A 483 -21.81 -21.68 2.34
N VAL A 484 -22.78 -22.58 2.18
CA VAL A 484 -23.19 -23.54 3.19
C VAL A 484 -22.76 -24.93 2.78
N VAL A 485 -21.85 -25.55 3.55
CA VAL A 485 -21.37 -26.93 3.35
C VAL A 485 -22.03 -27.87 4.33
N GLY A 486 -22.62 -28.97 3.85
CA GLY A 486 -23.41 -29.89 4.69
C GLY A 486 -24.82 -29.40 4.99
N GLY A 487 -25.31 -28.44 4.19
CA GLY A 487 -26.62 -27.82 4.35
C GLY A 487 -27.00 -27.00 3.12
N VAL A 488 -28.01 -26.17 3.27
CA VAL A 488 -28.48 -25.24 2.24
C VAL A 488 -28.74 -23.85 2.83
N SER A 489 -28.51 -22.80 2.05
CA SER A 489 -28.98 -21.46 2.41
C SER A 489 -30.49 -21.36 2.13
N ILE A 490 -31.26 -20.83 3.09
CA ILE A 490 -32.72 -20.60 2.95
C ILE A 490 -32.97 -19.16 2.54
N GLU A 491 -32.28 -18.23 3.19
CA GLU A 491 -32.32 -16.79 2.95
C GLU A 491 -30.90 -16.26 2.98
N GLU A 492 -30.60 -15.37 2.05
CA GLU A 492 -29.24 -14.81 1.90
C GLU A 492 -29.32 -13.33 1.57
N SER A 493 -28.45 -12.56 2.21
CA SER A 493 -28.19 -11.15 1.92
C SER A 493 -26.69 -10.87 2.06
N THR A 494 -26.20 -9.70 1.69
CA THR A 494 -24.80 -9.33 1.89
C THR A 494 -24.36 -9.52 3.36
N GLY A 495 -25.22 -9.18 4.31
CA GLY A 495 -24.86 -9.19 5.75
C GLY A 495 -25.29 -10.42 6.52
N SER A 496 -26.06 -11.33 5.92
CA SER A 496 -26.59 -12.45 6.67
C SER A 496 -26.98 -13.64 5.79
N VAL A 497 -26.93 -14.82 6.39
CA VAL A 497 -27.45 -16.05 5.80
C VAL A 497 -28.24 -16.84 6.85
N ARG A 498 -29.35 -17.41 6.45
CA ARG A 498 -30.08 -18.42 7.23
C ARG A 498 -29.78 -19.79 6.63
N ALA A 499 -29.12 -20.66 7.37
CA ALA A 499 -28.71 -21.98 6.92
C ALA A 499 -29.52 -23.10 7.57
N ALA A 500 -29.91 -24.11 6.76
CA ALA A 500 -30.46 -25.38 7.23
C ALA A 500 -29.44 -26.49 6.95
N TRP A 501 -29.21 -27.33 7.94
CA TRP A 501 -28.18 -28.38 7.91
C TRP A 501 -28.80 -29.75 7.63
N PHE A 502 -28.07 -30.60 6.92
CA PHE A 502 -28.50 -31.97 6.68
C PHE A 502 -28.11 -32.85 7.87
N ASP A 503 -29.06 -33.61 8.41
CA ASP A 503 -28.88 -34.46 9.59
C ASP A 503 -27.93 -35.66 9.38
N ASP A 504 -27.77 -36.09 8.13
CA ASP A 504 -26.94 -37.21 7.72
C ASP A 504 -25.47 -36.82 7.40
N GLU A 505 -25.17 -35.52 7.37
CA GLU A 505 -23.81 -35.04 7.17
C GLU A 505 -23.07 -34.89 8.51
N SER A 506 -21.83 -35.34 8.52
CA SER A 506 -20.98 -35.32 9.72
C SER A 506 -20.16 -34.04 9.86
N TYR A 507 -20.25 -33.13 8.91
CA TYR A 507 -19.49 -31.88 8.85
C TYR A 507 -20.36 -30.76 8.30
N HIS A 508 -20.45 -29.70 9.08
CA HIS A 508 -21.16 -28.48 8.70
C HIS A 508 -20.20 -27.30 8.76
N GLU A 509 -20.15 -26.54 7.69
CA GLU A 509 -19.31 -25.35 7.58
C GLU A 509 -20.07 -24.24 6.87
N LEU A 510 -19.91 -23.04 7.35
CA LEU A 510 -20.39 -21.81 6.70
C LEU A 510 -19.18 -20.98 6.34
N ARG A 511 -19.15 -20.48 5.11
CA ARG A 511 -18.17 -19.51 4.64
C ARG A 511 -18.85 -18.25 4.18
N VAL A 512 -18.21 -17.13 4.46
CA VAL A 512 -18.49 -15.87 3.81
C VAL A 512 -17.22 -15.38 3.13
N SER A 513 -17.37 -14.88 1.93
CA SER A 513 -16.27 -14.27 1.18
C SER A 513 -16.77 -13.04 0.47
N GLY A 514 -15.95 -12.01 0.35
CA GLY A 514 -16.40 -10.76 -0.23
C GLY A 514 -15.29 -9.73 -0.36
N CYS A 515 -15.70 -8.48 -0.54
CA CYS A 515 -14.78 -7.35 -0.51
C CYS A 515 -15.36 -6.17 0.27
N TYR A 516 -14.46 -5.42 0.89
CA TYR A 516 -14.76 -4.14 1.52
C TYR A 516 -14.90 -3.03 0.47
N LYS A 517 -15.48 -1.90 0.86
CA LYS A 517 -15.68 -0.73 -0.01
C LYS A 517 -14.37 -0.18 -0.62
N ASN A 518 -13.26 -0.35 0.08
CA ASN A 518 -11.93 0.01 -0.41
C ASN A 518 -11.29 -1.03 -1.34
N GLY A 519 -11.99 -2.13 -1.66
CA GLY A 519 -11.55 -3.16 -2.58
C GLY A 519 -10.68 -4.26 -1.96
N ILE A 520 -10.40 -4.25 -0.65
CA ILE A 520 -9.71 -5.36 0.03
C ILE A 520 -10.66 -6.56 0.11
N GLY A 521 -10.20 -7.75 -0.30
CA GLY A 521 -10.96 -8.99 -0.16
C GLY A 521 -10.91 -9.55 1.26
N PHE A 522 -11.95 -10.26 1.67
CA PHE A 522 -12.00 -10.98 2.93
C PHE A 522 -12.64 -12.37 2.78
N GLU A 523 -12.31 -13.27 3.68
CA GLU A 523 -12.96 -14.57 3.85
C GLU A 523 -13.01 -14.92 5.34
N ASP A 524 -14.12 -15.48 5.80
CA ASP A 524 -14.23 -16.06 7.14
C ASP A 524 -14.99 -17.41 7.09
N ILE A 525 -14.63 -18.31 8.01
CA ILE A 525 -15.12 -19.68 8.05
C ILE A 525 -15.63 -19.99 9.44
N PHE A 526 -16.88 -20.41 9.53
CA PHE A 526 -17.51 -20.87 10.75
C PHE A 526 -17.79 -22.37 10.66
N VAL A 527 -17.16 -23.16 11.55
CA VAL A 527 -17.36 -24.62 11.61
C VAL A 527 -18.26 -24.99 12.78
N LEU A 528 -19.41 -25.61 12.49
CA LEU A 528 -20.23 -26.18 13.53
C LEU A 528 -19.62 -27.47 14.03
N LYS A 529 -19.27 -27.52 15.32
CA LYS A 529 -18.79 -28.75 15.96
C LYS A 529 -19.94 -29.77 16.01
N ASN A 530 -19.75 -30.92 15.38
CA ASN A 530 -20.68 -32.04 15.52
C ASN A 530 -20.80 -32.46 16.99
N VAL A 531 -21.96 -32.25 17.56
CA VAL A 531 -22.37 -32.98 18.75
C VAL A 531 -22.67 -34.40 18.26
N LYS A 532 -21.76 -35.36 18.50
CA LYS A 532 -22.08 -36.78 18.32
C LYS A 532 -23.39 -37.03 19.06
N LYS A 533 -24.47 -37.39 18.36
CA LYS A 533 -25.63 -38.03 18.96
C LYS A 533 -25.05 -39.28 19.69
N ASN A 534 -25.00 -39.27 21.01
CA ASN A 534 -24.83 -40.48 21.78
C ASN A 534 -25.99 -41.40 21.37
N GLU A 535 -25.69 -42.42 20.59
CA GLU A 535 -26.60 -43.53 20.41
C GLU A 535 -26.91 -44.07 21.83
N GLY A 536 -28.19 -43.98 22.15
CA GLY A 536 -28.67 -44.32 23.47
C GLY A 536 -28.31 -45.76 23.87
N ASN A 537 -27.61 -45.87 24.96
CA ASN A 537 -27.64 -47.09 25.75
C ASN A 537 -29.06 -47.17 26.38
N THR A 538 -29.92 -47.94 25.77
CA THR A 538 -31.04 -48.55 26.45
C THR A 538 -30.46 -49.66 27.34
N TYR A 539 -30.36 -49.40 28.63
CA TYR A 539 -30.27 -50.48 29.63
C TYR A 539 -31.67 -50.79 30.09
N GLU A 540 -32.05 -52.08 29.94
CA GLU A 540 -33.14 -52.72 30.68
C GLU A 540 -32.92 -52.60 32.20
#